data_e55a7362297c20100bab4adbcd85079c
#
_entry.id   e55a7362297c20100bab4adbcd85079c
#
_cell.length_a   1.000
_cell.length_b   1.000
_cell.length_c   1.000
_cell.angle_alpha   90.00
_cell.angle_beta   90.00
_cell.angle_gamma   90.00
#
_symmetry.space_group_name_H-M   'P 1'
#
loop_
_entity.id
_entity.type
_entity.pdbx_description
1 polymer ?
#
loop_
_entity_poly.entity_id
_entity_poly.type
_entity_poly.pdbx_seq_one_letter_code
_entity_poly.pdbx_strand_id
1 'polypeptide(L)'
;MNQPAKILALISHKSITKTTTISNLSHSLALQGYRTLIIDTDGVPAIQMHIEQSKEVTEKRIIKNKAKVELLKNKGRAINQTLLDQLEYDEFALENRPIVIARSLYELDAQFDVIKRDYAHFDFIIVDVPAKVLDSKNNPIKEIKRLISFSDLVITPYKGDTQNAVTAVTVSGIIEDLKYDAVSLGGKFTTKVRSLLAFDPARIKANSKEVSANLTLTDTSTTAARLARNAERKALKEIDRKNQIDADIRAFGDAFGEHQKPLEAPLIFRSIYPNQFNKGQTIYNATTESAKIAQAEFNLVVKAILEAIDETSVVATAQNESITN
;
A
#
# COMPACT_ATOMS: atom_id res chain seq x y z
N MET A 1 17.98 -20.49 -9.91
CA MET A 1 16.65 -20.97 -9.51
C MET A 1 15.82 -19.74 -9.19
N ASN A 2 14.66 -19.56 -9.82
CA ASN A 2 13.78 -18.45 -9.46
C ASN A 2 13.28 -18.66 -8.02
N GLN A 3 13.35 -17.63 -7.20
CA GLN A 3 12.72 -17.68 -5.87
C GLN A 3 11.21 -17.86 -6.04
N PRO A 4 10.54 -18.60 -5.14
CA PRO A 4 9.09 -18.72 -5.20
C PRO A 4 8.42 -17.34 -5.03
N ALA A 5 7.27 -17.15 -5.69
CA ALA A 5 6.50 -15.92 -5.56
C ALA A 5 6.19 -15.59 -4.10
N LYS A 6 6.38 -14.34 -3.69
CA LYS A 6 6.03 -13.86 -2.35
C LYS A 6 4.54 -13.57 -2.24
N ILE A 7 3.91 -14.10 -1.22
CA ILE A 7 2.46 -13.99 -1.01
C ILE A 7 2.17 -12.90 0.02
N LEU A 8 1.45 -11.87 -0.42
CA LEU A 8 0.98 -10.75 0.39
C LEU A 8 -0.53 -10.81 0.51
N ALA A 9 -1.07 -10.81 1.72
CA ALA A 9 -2.51 -10.69 1.94
C ALA A 9 -2.86 -9.34 2.61
N LEU A 10 -3.82 -8.60 2.04
CA LEU A 10 -4.35 -7.40 2.69
C LEU A 10 -5.65 -7.74 3.38
N ILE A 11 -5.63 -7.69 4.70
CA ILE A 11 -6.74 -8.15 5.56
C ILE A 11 -7.22 -6.99 6.45
N SER A 12 -8.52 -6.71 6.45
CA SER A 12 -9.14 -5.82 7.43
C SER A 12 -10.60 -6.19 7.66
N HIS A 13 -11.07 -5.95 8.87
CA HIS A 13 -12.48 -6.25 9.23
C HIS A 13 -13.49 -5.26 8.63
N LYS A 14 -13.04 -4.10 8.12
CA LYS A 14 -13.88 -3.11 7.42
C LYS A 14 -13.16 -2.61 6.18
N SER A 15 -13.93 -2.19 5.18
CA SER A 15 -13.35 -1.65 3.94
C SER A 15 -12.63 -0.33 4.21
N ILE A 16 -11.32 -0.42 4.37
CA ILE A 16 -10.47 0.75 4.57
C ILE A 16 -9.33 0.64 3.56
N THR A 17 -9.41 1.45 2.52
CA THR A 17 -8.30 1.67 1.58
C THR A 17 -7.66 0.42 0.94
N LYS A 18 -8.09 -0.82 1.26
CA LYS A 18 -7.48 -2.06 0.74
C LYS A 18 -7.32 -2.05 -0.77
N THR A 19 -8.44 -2.00 -1.48
CA THR A 19 -8.47 -2.02 -2.95
C THR A 19 -7.62 -0.90 -3.56
N THR A 20 -7.72 0.32 -3.02
CA THR A 20 -6.90 1.45 -3.44
C THR A 20 -5.41 1.21 -3.14
N THR A 21 -5.08 0.65 -1.99
CA THR A 21 -3.71 0.31 -1.62
C THR A 21 -3.14 -0.76 -2.55
N ILE A 22 -3.89 -1.82 -2.82
CA ILE A 22 -3.46 -2.91 -3.72
C ILE A 22 -3.24 -2.38 -5.13
N SER A 23 -4.15 -1.57 -5.66
CA SER A 23 -4.01 -0.99 -7.00
C SER A 23 -2.76 -0.12 -7.13
N ASN A 24 -2.45 0.70 -6.12
CA ASN A 24 -1.25 1.53 -6.15
C ASN A 24 0.03 0.71 -5.87
N LEU A 25 -0.01 -0.26 -4.95
CA LEU A 25 1.10 -1.16 -4.66
C LEU A 25 1.50 -1.96 -5.89
N SER A 26 0.53 -2.63 -6.52
CA SER A 26 0.79 -3.45 -7.69
C SER A 26 1.32 -2.64 -8.88
N HIS A 27 0.81 -1.41 -9.07
CA HIS A 27 1.32 -0.51 -10.10
C HIS A 27 2.76 -0.07 -9.78
N SER A 28 3.06 0.29 -8.53
CA SER A 28 4.42 0.64 -8.12
C SER A 28 5.40 -0.51 -8.29
N LEU A 29 5.01 -1.73 -7.94
CA LEU A 29 5.83 -2.93 -8.15
C LEU A 29 6.07 -3.18 -9.64
N ALA A 30 5.04 -3.04 -10.47
CA ALA A 30 5.15 -3.17 -11.94
C ALA A 30 6.13 -2.15 -12.52
N LEU A 31 6.11 -0.89 -12.07
CA LEU A 31 7.06 0.14 -12.48
C LEU A 31 8.50 -0.15 -12.03
N GLN A 32 8.70 -0.99 -11.03
CA GLN A 32 10.00 -1.49 -10.59
C GLN A 32 10.41 -2.78 -11.31
N GLY A 33 9.59 -3.27 -12.28
CA GLY A 33 9.85 -4.46 -13.07
C GLY A 33 9.42 -5.77 -12.43
N TYR A 34 8.72 -5.74 -11.29
CA TYR A 34 8.20 -6.95 -10.65
C TYR A 34 6.91 -7.44 -11.33
N ARG A 35 6.87 -8.72 -11.63
CA ARG A 35 5.65 -9.40 -12.12
C ARG A 35 4.71 -9.66 -10.95
N THR A 36 3.53 -9.08 -11.01
CA THR A 36 2.56 -9.13 -9.92
C THR A 36 1.27 -9.80 -10.37
N LEU A 37 0.83 -10.82 -9.64
CA LEU A 37 -0.50 -11.40 -9.71
C LEU A 37 -1.35 -10.84 -8.57
N ILE A 38 -2.56 -10.41 -8.89
CA ILE A 38 -3.57 -10.05 -7.88
C ILE A 38 -4.66 -11.13 -7.90
N ILE A 39 -5.01 -11.63 -6.72
CA ILE A 39 -6.16 -12.50 -6.52
C ILE A 39 -7.25 -11.68 -5.82
N ASP A 40 -8.29 -11.34 -6.56
CA ASP A 40 -9.46 -10.63 -6.04
C ASP A 40 -10.44 -11.66 -5.47
N THR A 41 -10.62 -11.65 -4.15
CA THR A 41 -11.52 -12.60 -3.46
C THR A 41 -12.80 -11.94 -2.97
N ASP A 42 -13.04 -10.68 -3.31
CA ASP A 42 -14.31 -10.01 -3.02
C ASP A 42 -15.40 -10.47 -4.02
N GLY A 43 -16.62 -10.64 -3.55
CA GLY A 43 -17.75 -11.04 -4.40
C GLY A 43 -18.09 -10.04 -5.50
N VAL A 44 -17.60 -8.79 -5.41
CA VAL A 44 -17.62 -7.79 -6.47
C VAL A 44 -16.18 -7.54 -6.91
N PRO A 45 -15.77 -7.91 -8.13
CA PRO A 45 -14.38 -7.86 -8.57
C PRO A 45 -13.91 -6.42 -8.85
N ALA A 46 -13.87 -5.60 -7.81
CA ALA A 46 -13.59 -4.17 -7.91
C ALA A 46 -12.16 -3.89 -8.40
N ILE A 47 -11.20 -4.69 -7.99
CA ILE A 47 -9.81 -4.56 -8.47
C ILE A 47 -9.71 -4.98 -9.93
N GLN A 48 -10.33 -6.07 -10.33
CA GLN A 48 -10.31 -6.52 -11.72
C GLN A 48 -10.88 -5.44 -12.65
N MET A 49 -12.05 -4.89 -12.29
CA MET A 49 -12.67 -3.81 -13.06
C MET A 49 -11.77 -2.56 -13.13
N HIS A 50 -11.12 -2.20 -12.03
CA HIS A 50 -10.22 -1.06 -11.99
C HIS A 50 -8.98 -1.26 -12.87
N ILE A 51 -8.34 -2.43 -12.83
CA ILE A 51 -7.15 -2.73 -13.63
C ILE A 51 -7.49 -2.76 -15.13
N GLU A 52 -8.62 -3.34 -15.52
CA GLU A 52 -9.06 -3.32 -16.93
C GLU A 52 -9.38 -1.90 -17.42
N GLN A 53 -10.04 -1.08 -16.59
CA GLN A 53 -10.28 0.32 -16.91
C GLN A 53 -8.97 1.11 -17.02
N SER A 54 -8.00 0.87 -16.13
CA SER A 54 -6.68 1.49 -16.17
C SER A 54 -5.93 1.13 -17.45
N LYS A 55 -6.02 -0.12 -17.89
CA LYS A 55 -5.49 -0.59 -19.19
C LYS A 55 -6.04 0.23 -20.34
N GLU A 56 -7.38 0.30 -20.46
CA GLU A 56 -8.02 1.04 -21.54
C GLU A 56 -7.62 2.53 -21.57
N VAL A 57 -7.56 3.16 -20.42
CA VAL A 57 -7.16 4.57 -20.30
C VAL A 57 -5.72 4.75 -20.78
N THR A 58 -4.81 3.86 -20.38
CA THR A 58 -3.40 3.91 -20.77
C THR A 58 -3.23 3.65 -22.27
N GLU A 59 -3.90 2.65 -22.83
CA GLU A 59 -3.89 2.37 -24.28
C GLU A 59 -4.37 3.57 -25.12
N LYS A 60 -5.50 4.19 -24.72
CA LYS A 60 -6.01 5.40 -25.38
C LYS A 60 -5.00 6.55 -25.31
N ARG A 61 -4.28 6.70 -24.19
CA ARG A 61 -3.26 7.74 -24.01
C ARG A 61 -2.03 7.48 -24.89
N ILE A 62 -1.57 6.23 -24.98
CA ILE A 62 -0.47 5.82 -25.87
C ILE A 62 -0.81 6.14 -27.31
N ILE A 63 -1.99 5.73 -27.80
CA ILE A 63 -2.45 5.99 -29.17
C ILE A 63 -2.45 7.50 -29.46
N LYS A 64 -3.04 8.29 -28.55
CA LYS A 64 -3.09 9.76 -28.70
C LYS A 64 -1.69 10.39 -28.73
N ASN A 65 -0.79 9.94 -27.85
CA ASN A 65 0.56 10.51 -27.77
C ASN A 65 1.41 10.10 -28.97
N LYS A 66 1.30 8.85 -29.48
CA LYS A 66 1.95 8.41 -30.72
C LYS A 66 1.49 9.25 -31.92
N ALA A 67 0.19 9.46 -32.09
CA ALA A 67 -0.35 10.30 -33.16
C ALA A 67 0.16 11.74 -33.07
N LYS A 68 0.29 12.30 -31.85
CA LYS A 68 0.84 13.64 -31.62
C LYS A 68 2.33 13.72 -31.99
N VAL A 69 3.13 12.71 -31.62
CA VAL A 69 4.55 12.61 -31.98
C VAL A 69 4.70 12.57 -33.50
N GLU A 70 3.93 11.74 -34.18
CA GLU A 70 3.94 11.62 -35.64
C GLU A 70 3.55 12.92 -36.35
N LEU A 71 2.49 13.58 -35.88
CA LEU A 71 2.06 14.89 -36.40
C LEU A 71 3.16 15.98 -36.27
N LEU A 72 3.89 16.00 -35.15
CA LEU A 72 4.98 16.92 -34.93
C LEU A 72 6.17 16.62 -35.85
N LYS A 73 6.53 15.32 -36.03
CA LYS A 73 7.54 14.88 -37.01
C LYS A 73 7.19 15.35 -38.41
N ASN A 74 5.97 15.08 -38.88
CA ASN A 74 5.51 15.44 -40.22
C ASN A 74 5.50 16.95 -40.46
N LYS A 75 5.37 17.76 -39.40
CA LYS A 75 5.44 19.24 -39.46
C LYS A 75 6.85 19.78 -39.25
N GLY A 76 7.88 18.95 -39.16
CA GLY A 76 9.26 19.36 -38.89
C GLY A 76 9.43 20.11 -37.56
N ARG A 77 8.53 19.91 -36.60
CA ARG A 77 8.58 20.54 -35.28
C ARG A 77 9.35 19.70 -34.28
N ALA A 78 10.07 20.33 -33.36
CA ALA A 78 10.73 19.67 -32.26
C ALA A 78 9.69 18.94 -31.36
N ILE A 79 10.01 17.72 -30.99
CA ILE A 79 9.19 16.92 -30.06
C ILE A 79 9.64 17.24 -28.65
N ASN A 80 8.67 17.55 -27.78
CA ASN A 80 8.94 17.78 -26.38
C ASN A 80 9.40 16.47 -25.71
N GLN A 81 10.56 16.47 -25.03
CA GLN A 81 11.10 15.31 -24.32
C GLN A 81 10.09 14.75 -23.32
N THR A 82 9.37 15.60 -22.57
CA THR A 82 8.32 15.16 -21.63
C THR A 82 7.23 14.32 -22.31
N LEU A 83 6.93 14.54 -23.60
CA LEU A 83 5.95 13.74 -24.33
C LEU A 83 6.52 12.34 -24.65
N LEU A 84 7.81 12.26 -24.96
CA LEU A 84 8.50 10.99 -25.22
C LEU A 84 8.63 10.18 -23.92
N ASP A 85 9.08 10.82 -22.84
CA ASP A 85 9.22 10.20 -21.52
C ASP A 85 7.87 9.64 -21.03
N GLN A 86 6.77 10.41 -21.24
CA GLN A 86 5.43 9.93 -20.87
C GLN A 86 4.98 8.75 -21.75
N LEU A 87 5.33 8.74 -23.01
CA LEU A 87 4.98 7.62 -23.91
C LEU A 87 5.74 6.34 -23.50
N GLU A 88 7.04 6.43 -23.27
CA GLU A 88 7.88 5.33 -22.79
C GLU A 88 7.38 4.79 -21.45
N TYR A 89 7.06 5.69 -20.52
CA TYR A 89 6.49 5.32 -19.23
C TYR A 89 5.16 4.55 -19.37
N ASP A 90 4.26 5.04 -20.25
CA ASP A 90 2.95 4.43 -20.46
C ASP A 90 3.06 3.05 -21.12
N GLU A 91 3.97 2.88 -22.08
CA GLU A 91 4.25 1.60 -22.74
C GLU A 91 4.83 0.60 -21.74
N PHE A 92 5.81 1.00 -20.94
CA PHE A 92 6.41 0.18 -19.90
C PHE A 92 5.37 -0.24 -18.84
N ALA A 93 4.54 0.70 -18.37
CA ALA A 93 3.50 0.42 -17.38
C ALA A 93 2.41 -0.53 -17.93
N LEU A 94 2.11 -0.45 -19.23
CA LEU A 94 1.15 -1.34 -19.89
C LEU A 94 1.70 -2.75 -20.05
N GLU A 95 2.97 -2.89 -20.43
CA GLU A 95 3.65 -4.17 -20.61
C GLU A 95 3.80 -4.94 -19.30
N ASN A 96 4.17 -4.24 -18.23
CA ASN A 96 4.42 -4.81 -16.90
C ASN A 96 3.19 -4.78 -15.97
N ARG A 97 2.00 -4.48 -16.51
CA ARG A 97 0.79 -4.36 -15.68
C ARG A 97 0.51 -5.64 -14.88
N PRO A 98 -0.04 -5.52 -13.66
CA PRO A 98 -0.42 -6.68 -12.86
C PRO A 98 -1.51 -7.51 -13.57
N ILE A 99 -1.45 -8.82 -13.41
CA ILE A 99 -2.52 -9.73 -13.84
C ILE A 99 -3.49 -9.89 -12.68
N VAL A 100 -4.78 -9.92 -12.98
CA VAL A 100 -5.83 -10.10 -11.97
C VAL A 100 -6.63 -11.34 -12.28
N ILE A 101 -6.86 -12.18 -11.27
CA ILE A 101 -7.79 -13.30 -11.32
C ILE A 101 -8.82 -13.16 -10.19
N ALA A 102 -10.08 -13.41 -10.49
CA ALA A 102 -11.14 -13.46 -9.47
C ALA A 102 -11.28 -14.91 -8.97
N ARG A 103 -11.31 -15.09 -7.64
CA ARG A 103 -11.57 -16.36 -6.98
C ARG A 103 -12.27 -16.07 -5.64
N SER A 104 -13.22 -16.90 -5.27
CA SER A 104 -13.73 -16.84 -3.90
C SER A 104 -12.66 -17.29 -2.88
N LEU A 105 -12.79 -16.87 -1.63
CA LEU A 105 -11.87 -17.34 -0.57
C LEU A 105 -11.86 -18.87 -0.46
N TYR A 106 -13.02 -19.51 -0.66
CA TYR A 106 -13.15 -20.98 -0.64
C TYR A 106 -12.36 -21.62 -1.79
N GLU A 107 -12.48 -21.12 -3.02
CA GLU A 107 -11.71 -21.61 -4.17
C GLU A 107 -10.21 -21.37 -4.01
N LEU A 108 -9.83 -20.21 -3.48
CA LEU A 108 -8.44 -19.91 -3.17
C LEU A 108 -7.88 -20.90 -2.16
N ASP A 109 -8.60 -21.16 -1.07
CA ASP A 109 -8.20 -22.12 -0.04
C ASP A 109 -8.05 -23.54 -0.58
N ALA A 110 -9.02 -24.00 -1.39
CA ALA A 110 -9.01 -25.33 -1.99
C ALA A 110 -7.90 -25.54 -3.05
N GLN A 111 -7.47 -24.46 -3.70
CA GLN A 111 -6.52 -24.52 -4.84
C GLN A 111 -5.19 -23.81 -4.55
N PHE A 112 -4.89 -23.49 -3.30
CA PHE A 112 -3.76 -22.64 -2.95
C PHE A 112 -2.41 -23.18 -3.47
N ASP A 113 -2.14 -24.47 -3.28
CA ASP A 113 -0.91 -25.10 -3.77
C ASP A 113 -0.82 -25.12 -5.31
N VAL A 114 -1.96 -25.28 -5.98
CA VAL A 114 -2.04 -25.22 -7.45
C VAL A 114 -1.72 -23.80 -7.92
N ILE A 115 -2.35 -22.80 -7.31
CA ILE A 115 -2.10 -21.40 -7.63
C ILE A 115 -0.63 -21.04 -7.38
N LYS A 116 -0.06 -21.42 -6.26
CA LYS A 116 1.35 -21.18 -5.94
C LYS A 116 2.30 -21.80 -6.97
N ARG A 117 1.99 -23.01 -7.44
CA ARG A 117 2.77 -23.70 -8.47
C ARG A 117 2.60 -23.07 -9.85
N ASP A 118 1.36 -22.83 -10.27
CA ASP A 118 1.06 -22.37 -11.62
C ASP A 118 1.52 -20.91 -11.85
N TYR A 119 1.53 -20.12 -10.77
CA TYR A 119 1.99 -18.73 -10.78
C TYR A 119 3.37 -18.53 -10.13
N ALA A 120 4.17 -19.59 -10.00
CA ALA A 120 5.53 -19.51 -9.42
C ALA A 120 6.49 -18.61 -10.21
N HIS A 121 6.14 -18.23 -11.45
CA HIS A 121 6.91 -17.32 -12.28
C HIS A 121 6.65 -15.84 -11.98
N PHE A 122 5.69 -15.50 -11.10
CA PHE A 122 5.50 -14.15 -10.57
C PHE A 122 6.47 -13.88 -9.43
N ASP A 123 6.77 -12.60 -9.21
CA ASP A 123 7.56 -12.15 -8.07
C ASP A 123 6.67 -11.96 -6.83
N PHE A 124 5.45 -11.45 -7.05
CA PHE A 124 4.45 -11.24 -5.99
C PHE A 124 3.07 -11.79 -6.37
N ILE A 125 2.42 -12.41 -5.40
CA ILE A 125 0.99 -12.75 -5.40
C ILE A 125 0.33 -11.92 -4.31
N ILE A 126 -0.54 -10.97 -4.68
CA ILE A 126 -1.25 -10.09 -3.76
C ILE A 126 -2.70 -10.55 -3.67
N VAL A 127 -3.18 -10.84 -2.45
CA VAL A 127 -4.57 -11.27 -2.23
C VAL A 127 -5.37 -10.15 -1.63
N ASP A 128 -6.42 -9.69 -2.34
CA ASP A 128 -7.43 -8.78 -1.79
C ASP A 128 -8.50 -9.59 -1.06
N VAL A 129 -8.55 -9.45 0.26
CA VAL A 129 -9.47 -10.20 1.11
C VAL A 129 -10.73 -9.37 1.37
N PRO A 130 -11.94 -9.97 1.38
CA PRO A 130 -13.17 -9.26 1.72
C PRO A 130 -13.08 -8.50 3.04
N ALA A 131 -13.89 -7.45 3.17
CA ALA A 131 -13.90 -6.60 4.38
C ALA A 131 -14.50 -7.28 5.63
N LYS A 132 -14.62 -8.60 5.62
CA LYS A 132 -15.22 -9.38 6.70
C LYS A 132 -14.29 -10.54 7.08
N VAL A 133 -13.75 -10.49 8.28
CA VAL A 133 -12.83 -11.55 8.80
C VAL A 133 -13.52 -12.51 9.76
N LEU A 134 -14.75 -12.20 10.20
CA LEU A 134 -15.56 -13.03 11.09
C LEU A 134 -16.81 -13.54 10.37
N ASP A 135 -17.25 -14.73 10.68
CA ASP A 135 -18.51 -15.31 10.22
C ASP A 135 -19.74 -14.68 10.91
N SER A 136 -20.93 -15.20 10.64
CA SER A 136 -22.17 -14.74 11.27
C SER A 136 -22.28 -15.05 12.77
N LYS A 137 -21.43 -15.93 13.29
CA LYS A 137 -21.34 -16.31 14.71
C LYS A 137 -20.17 -15.62 15.41
N ASN A 138 -19.54 -14.64 14.77
CA ASN A 138 -18.34 -13.94 15.24
C ASN A 138 -17.10 -14.83 15.40
N ASN A 139 -17.04 -15.99 14.72
CA ASN A 139 -15.81 -16.78 14.67
C ASN A 139 -14.93 -16.32 13.50
N PRO A 140 -13.60 -16.41 13.61
CA PRO A 140 -12.70 -16.18 12.50
C PRO A 140 -13.00 -17.12 11.32
N ILE A 141 -13.09 -16.56 10.13
CA ILE A 141 -13.32 -17.33 8.89
C ILE A 141 -12.12 -18.23 8.66
N LYS A 142 -12.37 -19.56 8.51
CA LYS A 142 -11.35 -20.59 8.40
C LYS A 142 -10.39 -20.32 7.23
N GLU A 143 -10.92 -19.96 6.09
CA GLU A 143 -10.15 -19.69 4.88
C GLU A 143 -9.20 -18.50 5.07
N ILE A 144 -9.61 -17.49 5.86
CA ILE A 144 -8.76 -16.34 6.22
C ILE A 144 -7.65 -16.78 7.17
N LYS A 145 -7.94 -17.61 8.19
CA LYS A 145 -6.91 -18.17 9.08
C LYS A 145 -5.84 -18.93 8.28
N ARG A 146 -6.26 -19.75 7.31
CA ARG A 146 -5.33 -20.48 6.44
C ARG A 146 -4.55 -19.57 5.53
N LEU A 147 -5.20 -18.58 4.89
CA LEU A 147 -4.51 -17.59 4.06
C LEU A 147 -3.43 -16.83 4.86
N ILE A 148 -3.73 -16.41 6.09
CA ILE A 148 -2.74 -15.81 6.98
C ILE A 148 -1.54 -16.74 7.15
N SER A 149 -1.77 -18.01 7.46
CA SER A 149 -0.69 -18.99 7.70
C SER A 149 0.16 -19.29 6.46
N PHE A 150 -0.37 -19.11 5.27
CA PHE A 150 0.33 -19.35 4.00
C PHE A 150 1.00 -18.10 3.42
N SER A 151 0.70 -16.91 3.96
CA SER A 151 1.26 -15.66 3.47
C SER A 151 2.68 -15.43 4.00
N ASP A 152 3.56 -14.86 3.16
CA ASP A 152 4.86 -14.36 3.60
C ASP A 152 4.68 -13.07 4.42
N LEU A 153 3.72 -12.22 4.02
CA LEU A 153 3.38 -10.99 4.70
C LEU A 153 1.87 -10.74 4.68
N VAL A 154 1.31 -10.46 5.84
CA VAL A 154 -0.05 -9.94 6.00
C VAL A 154 0.03 -8.45 6.31
N ILE A 155 -0.68 -7.65 5.53
CA ILE A 155 -0.82 -6.21 5.75
C ILE A 155 -2.22 -5.91 6.25
N THR A 156 -2.31 -5.26 7.40
CA THR A 156 -3.59 -4.86 8.01
C THR A 156 -3.72 -3.34 7.96
N PRO A 157 -4.48 -2.78 6.99
CA PRO A 157 -4.67 -1.34 6.91
C PRO A 157 -5.65 -0.84 7.97
N TYR A 158 -5.27 0.21 8.69
CA TYR A 158 -6.09 0.91 9.68
C TYR A 158 -6.11 2.42 9.42
N LYS A 159 -7.25 3.07 9.69
CA LYS A 159 -7.29 4.54 9.82
C LYS A 159 -7.00 4.91 11.28
N GLY A 160 -6.40 6.08 11.50
CA GLY A 160 -6.17 6.60 12.85
C GLY A 160 -7.46 7.10 13.51
N ASP A 161 -8.40 6.19 13.82
CA ASP A 161 -9.62 6.50 14.59
C ASP A 161 -9.99 5.34 15.54
N THR A 162 -10.83 5.64 16.53
CA THR A 162 -11.23 4.68 17.58
C THR A 162 -11.97 3.44 17.05
N GLN A 163 -12.65 3.51 15.91
CA GLN A 163 -13.30 2.34 15.33
C GLN A 163 -12.29 1.30 14.82
N ASN A 164 -11.09 1.74 14.47
CA ASN A 164 -10.03 0.87 14.02
C ASN A 164 -9.32 0.14 15.16
N ALA A 165 -9.35 0.68 16.37
CA ALA A 165 -8.84 -0.03 17.55
C ALA A 165 -9.60 -1.35 17.78
N VAL A 166 -10.93 -1.36 17.65
CA VAL A 166 -11.75 -2.59 17.74
C VAL A 166 -11.37 -3.59 16.66
N THR A 167 -11.13 -3.11 15.42
CA THR A 167 -10.70 -3.95 14.32
C THR A 167 -9.32 -4.52 14.57
N ALA A 168 -8.40 -3.74 15.12
CA ALA A 168 -7.05 -4.18 15.48
C ALA A 168 -7.08 -5.27 16.56
N VAL A 169 -7.91 -5.11 17.60
CA VAL A 169 -8.13 -6.15 18.63
C VAL A 169 -8.60 -7.46 18.00
N THR A 170 -9.60 -7.40 17.08
CA THR A 170 -10.11 -8.60 16.41
C THR A 170 -9.02 -9.33 15.63
N VAL A 171 -8.22 -8.60 14.85
CA VAL A 171 -7.14 -9.21 14.05
C VAL A 171 -6.03 -9.71 14.96
N SER A 172 -5.67 -9.00 16.03
CA SER A 172 -4.68 -9.46 17.02
C SER A 172 -5.10 -10.79 17.65
N GLY A 173 -6.38 -10.94 18.03
CA GLY A 173 -6.90 -12.21 18.57
C GLY A 173 -6.76 -13.36 17.56
N ILE A 174 -7.05 -13.13 16.28
CA ILE A 174 -6.84 -14.14 15.23
C ILE A 174 -5.36 -14.54 15.12
N ILE A 175 -4.44 -13.57 15.17
CA ILE A 175 -2.99 -13.84 15.10
C ILE A 175 -2.51 -14.59 16.35
N GLU A 176 -3.00 -14.23 17.52
CA GLU A 176 -2.69 -14.91 18.78
C GLU A 176 -3.14 -16.38 18.75
N ASP A 177 -4.39 -16.64 18.31
CA ASP A 177 -4.90 -18.00 18.10
C ASP A 177 -4.00 -18.80 17.15
N LEU A 178 -3.59 -18.22 16.01
CA LEU A 178 -2.74 -18.88 15.04
C LEU A 178 -1.33 -19.18 15.58
N LYS A 179 -0.77 -18.27 16.38
CA LYS A 179 0.50 -18.51 17.08
C LYS A 179 0.38 -19.66 18.06
N TYR A 180 -0.71 -19.65 18.85
CA TYR A 180 -0.99 -20.72 19.82
C TYR A 180 -1.18 -22.08 19.13
N ASP A 181 -2.01 -22.13 18.06
CA ASP A 181 -2.25 -23.34 17.29
C ASP A 181 -0.93 -23.89 16.71
N ALA A 182 -0.08 -23.03 16.13
CA ALA A 182 1.20 -23.43 15.57
C ALA A 182 2.12 -24.06 16.62
N VAL A 183 2.25 -23.44 17.80
CA VAL A 183 3.09 -23.94 18.90
C VAL A 183 2.53 -25.25 19.45
N SER A 184 1.21 -25.35 19.61
CA SER A 184 0.53 -26.55 20.10
C SER A 184 0.74 -27.77 19.20
N LEU A 185 0.96 -27.54 17.90
CA LEU A 185 1.28 -28.58 16.92
C LEU A 185 2.80 -28.83 16.76
N GLY A 186 3.63 -28.23 17.61
CA GLY A 186 5.08 -28.39 17.59
C GLY A 186 5.77 -27.58 16.48
N GLY A 187 5.07 -26.64 15.86
CA GLY A 187 5.57 -25.77 14.79
C GLY A 187 5.84 -24.34 15.27
N LYS A 188 6.06 -23.44 14.29
CA LYS A 188 6.22 -22.00 14.52
C LYS A 188 5.31 -21.24 13.55
N PHE A 189 4.71 -20.17 14.04
CA PHE A 189 4.02 -19.20 13.18
C PHE A 189 5.07 -18.30 12.54
N THR A 190 5.24 -18.41 11.23
CA THR A 190 6.31 -17.73 10.48
C THR A 190 5.81 -16.53 9.69
N THR A 191 4.49 -16.40 9.53
CA THR A 191 3.89 -15.27 8.79
C THR A 191 4.16 -13.96 9.49
N LYS A 192 4.65 -12.99 8.76
CA LYS A 192 4.81 -11.64 9.24
C LYS A 192 3.50 -10.88 9.13
N VAL A 193 3.14 -10.17 10.18
CA VAL A 193 1.98 -9.28 10.18
C VAL A 193 2.44 -7.86 10.41
N ARG A 194 2.05 -6.96 9.53
CA ARG A 194 2.37 -5.52 9.60
C ARG A 194 1.12 -4.69 9.48
N SER A 195 1.01 -3.68 10.32
CA SER A 195 -0.08 -2.70 10.23
C SER A 195 0.31 -1.54 9.33
N LEU A 196 -0.55 -1.21 8.38
CA LEU A 196 -0.44 -0.01 7.56
C LEU A 196 -1.38 1.04 8.11
N LEU A 197 -0.86 2.00 8.87
CA LEU A 197 -1.64 3.09 9.43
C LEU A 197 -1.89 4.16 8.35
N ALA A 198 -3.17 4.43 8.06
CA ALA A 198 -3.60 5.39 7.06
C ALA A 198 -4.12 6.67 7.73
N PHE A 199 -3.57 7.81 7.36
CA PHE A 199 -3.93 9.12 7.89
C PHE A 199 -4.49 10.02 6.80
N ASP A 200 -5.63 10.65 7.09
CA ASP A 200 -6.17 11.73 6.25
C ASP A 200 -5.61 13.07 6.75
N PRO A 201 -4.73 13.72 5.97
CA PRO A 201 -4.09 14.96 6.41
C PRO A 201 -5.08 16.12 6.65
N ALA A 202 -6.29 16.03 6.07
CA ALA A 202 -7.34 17.02 6.31
C ALA A 202 -8.01 16.86 7.69
N ARG A 203 -7.92 15.66 8.29
CA ARG A 203 -8.51 15.36 9.61
C ARG A 203 -7.54 15.58 10.75
N ILE A 204 -6.23 15.54 10.49
CA ILE A 204 -5.21 15.84 11.50
C ILE A 204 -5.11 17.36 11.67
N LYS A 205 -5.66 17.86 12.76
CA LYS A 205 -5.64 19.30 13.09
C LYS A 205 -4.34 19.63 13.80
N ALA A 206 -3.51 20.48 13.19
CA ALA A 206 -2.36 21.05 13.88
C ALA A 206 -2.81 21.84 15.11
N ASN A 207 -2.06 21.72 16.21
CA ASN A 207 -2.30 22.47 17.44
C ASN A 207 -2.00 23.96 17.19
N SER A 208 -3.05 24.74 16.96
CA SER A 208 -2.92 26.16 16.60
C SER A 208 -2.26 27.01 17.72
N LYS A 209 -2.34 26.57 18.98
CA LYS A 209 -1.69 27.27 20.11
C LYS A 209 -0.18 27.05 20.07
N GLU A 210 0.27 25.81 19.90
CA GLU A 210 1.71 25.49 19.77
C GLU A 210 2.31 26.10 18.51
N VAL A 211 1.61 26.01 17.38
CA VAL A 211 2.05 26.65 16.13
C VAL A 211 2.20 28.16 16.31
N SER A 212 1.28 28.82 17.05
CA SER A 212 1.36 30.25 17.30
C SER A 212 2.48 30.61 18.27
N ALA A 213 2.74 29.77 19.27
CA ALA A 213 3.84 29.98 20.24
C ALA A 213 5.22 29.84 19.60
N ASN A 214 5.35 28.98 18.57
CA ASN A 214 6.61 28.69 17.89
C ASN A 214 6.89 29.59 16.67
N LEU A 215 6.01 30.55 16.35
CA LEU A 215 6.26 31.51 15.28
C LEU A 215 7.36 32.50 15.67
N THR A 216 8.43 32.55 14.88
CA THR A 216 9.57 33.44 15.09
C THR A 216 9.39 34.80 14.41
N LEU A 217 8.70 34.85 13.28
CA LEU A 217 8.45 36.06 12.52
C LEU A 217 7.21 36.81 13.04
N THR A 218 7.44 37.91 13.72
CA THR A 218 6.37 38.78 14.30
C THR A 218 6.01 39.96 13.40
N ASP A 219 6.99 40.48 12.63
CA ASP A 219 6.78 41.64 11.76
C ASP A 219 5.91 41.25 10.55
N THR A 220 4.87 42.05 10.30
CA THR A 220 3.94 41.89 9.18
C THR A 220 3.73 43.20 8.41
N SER A 221 4.62 44.18 8.63
CA SER A 221 4.51 45.53 8.01
C SER A 221 4.63 45.49 6.51
N THR A 222 5.35 44.52 5.93
CA THR A 222 5.51 44.40 4.47
C THR A 222 4.80 43.15 3.93
N THR A 223 4.48 43.17 2.63
CA THR A 223 3.91 41.98 1.95
C THR A 223 4.86 40.79 2.00
N ALA A 224 6.17 41.04 1.88
CA ALA A 224 7.19 40.00 1.97
C ALA A 224 7.23 39.36 3.37
N ALA A 225 7.21 40.15 4.43
CA ALA A 225 7.18 39.65 5.81
C ALA A 225 5.90 38.86 6.09
N ARG A 226 4.74 39.27 5.55
CA ARG A 226 3.48 38.55 5.68
C ARG A 226 3.52 37.20 4.95
N LEU A 227 4.11 37.15 3.75
CA LEU A 227 4.28 35.89 3.00
C LEU A 227 5.24 34.95 3.72
N ALA A 228 6.36 35.45 4.23
CA ALA A 228 7.32 34.66 5.01
C ALA A 228 6.68 34.06 6.26
N ARG A 229 5.92 34.85 7.04
CA ARG A 229 5.19 34.38 8.21
C ARG A 229 4.14 33.32 7.87
N ASN A 230 3.43 33.46 6.75
CA ASN A 230 2.49 32.45 6.30
C ASN A 230 3.19 31.14 5.91
N ALA A 231 4.35 31.21 5.26
CA ALA A 231 5.17 30.05 4.94
C ALA A 231 5.68 29.34 6.19
N GLU A 232 6.20 30.10 7.16
CA GLU A 232 6.63 29.58 8.46
C GLU A 232 5.47 28.89 9.20
N ARG A 233 4.32 29.55 9.29
CA ARG A 233 3.12 28.96 9.91
C ARG A 233 2.67 27.68 9.23
N LYS A 234 2.78 27.61 7.90
CA LYS A 234 2.47 26.39 7.13
C LYS A 234 3.46 25.26 7.46
N ALA A 235 4.75 25.57 7.54
CA ALA A 235 5.79 24.63 7.88
C ALA A 235 5.61 24.06 9.30
N LEU A 236 5.38 24.95 10.29
CA LEU A 236 5.12 24.54 11.68
C LEU A 236 3.88 23.64 11.81
N LYS A 237 2.81 23.94 11.07
CA LYS A 237 1.63 23.06 11.03
C LYS A 237 1.94 21.68 10.46
N GLU A 238 2.80 21.60 9.47
CA GLU A 238 3.18 20.32 8.87
C GLU A 238 4.06 19.51 9.82
N ILE A 239 5.00 20.16 10.53
CA ILE A 239 5.81 19.53 11.57
C ILE A 239 4.93 18.98 12.70
N ASP A 240 3.98 19.77 13.20
CA ASP A 240 3.07 19.34 14.26
C ASP A 240 2.21 18.14 13.82
N ARG A 241 1.69 18.16 12.61
CA ARG A 241 0.96 17.02 12.04
C ARG A 241 1.82 15.76 11.96
N LYS A 242 3.08 15.89 11.52
CA LYS A 242 4.00 14.78 11.47
C LYS A 242 4.24 14.20 12.86
N ASN A 243 4.48 15.07 13.86
CA ASN A 243 4.66 14.62 15.24
C ASN A 243 3.44 13.88 15.81
N GLN A 244 2.22 14.30 15.45
CA GLN A 244 0.99 13.59 15.81
C GLN A 244 0.92 12.21 15.16
N ILE A 245 1.21 12.11 13.86
CA ILE A 245 1.26 10.84 13.14
C ILE A 245 2.27 9.89 13.79
N ASP A 246 3.47 10.38 14.10
CA ASP A 246 4.52 9.58 14.72
C ASP A 246 4.13 9.12 16.14
N ALA A 247 3.39 9.95 16.88
CA ALA A 247 2.84 9.58 18.19
C ALA A 247 1.77 8.50 18.09
N ASP A 248 0.85 8.60 17.11
CA ASP A 248 -0.20 7.62 16.88
C ASP A 248 0.39 6.27 16.42
N ILE A 249 1.44 6.27 15.58
CA ILE A 249 2.15 5.06 15.18
C ILE A 249 2.80 4.38 16.39
N ARG A 250 3.48 5.15 17.27
CA ARG A 250 4.06 4.59 18.50
C ARG A 250 2.99 4.02 19.42
N ALA A 251 1.92 4.76 19.69
CA ALA A 251 0.82 4.28 20.52
C ALA A 251 0.16 3.02 19.98
N PHE A 252 0.02 2.88 18.66
CA PHE A 252 -0.45 1.65 18.03
C PHE A 252 0.58 0.52 18.22
N GLY A 253 1.86 0.81 18.03
CA GLY A 253 2.95 -0.15 18.23
C GLY A 253 2.99 -0.67 19.66
N ASP A 254 2.82 0.20 20.66
CA ASP A 254 2.78 -0.17 22.07
C ASP A 254 1.56 -1.06 22.40
N ALA A 255 0.41 -0.80 21.78
CA ALA A 255 -0.82 -1.53 22.03
C ALA A 255 -0.92 -2.88 21.28
N PHE A 256 -0.40 -2.97 20.06
CA PHE A 256 -0.63 -4.10 19.16
C PHE A 256 0.65 -4.68 18.54
N GLY A 257 1.83 -4.10 18.81
CA GLY A 257 3.09 -4.42 18.12
C GLY A 257 3.54 -5.87 18.24
N GLU A 258 3.13 -6.56 19.30
CA GLU A 258 3.40 -7.99 19.48
C GLU A 258 2.79 -8.86 18.38
N HIS A 259 1.60 -8.48 17.90
CA HIS A 259 0.86 -9.24 16.87
C HIS A 259 0.84 -8.55 15.51
N GLN A 260 0.94 -7.23 15.49
CA GLN A 260 0.75 -6.40 14.30
C GLN A 260 1.70 -5.18 14.32
N LYS A 261 3.01 -5.44 14.24
CA LYS A 261 4.02 -4.35 14.22
C LYS A 261 3.69 -3.32 13.12
N PRO A 262 3.60 -2.01 13.41
CA PRO A 262 3.39 -1.00 12.38
C PRO A 262 4.50 -1.02 11.33
N LEU A 263 4.15 -0.75 10.07
CA LEU A 263 5.13 -0.38 9.05
C LEU A 263 5.74 0.98 9.43
N GLU A 264 7.02 1.15 9.13
CA GLU A 264 7.74 2.40 9.44
C GLU A 264 7.21 3.61 8.65
N ALA A 265 6.60 3.34 7.49
CA ALA A 265 6.00 4.37 6.66
C ALA A 265 4.47 4.32 6.75
N PRO A 266 3.79 5.37 7.23
CA PRO A 266 2.34 5.48 7.20
C PRO A 266 1.83 5.80 5.79
N LEU A 267 0.60 5.43 5.50
CA LEU A 267 -0.11 5.86 4.31
C LEU A 267 -0.77 7.23 4.54
N ILE A 268 -0.28 8.27 3.90
CA ILE A 268 -0.93 9.58 3.89
C ILE A 268 -2.01 9.57 2.82
N PHE A 269 -3.25 9.27 3.22
CA PHE A 269 -4.37 9.06 2.32
C PHE A 269 -4.98 10.38 1.85
N ARG A 270 -4.39 10.96 0.80
CA ARG A 270 -4.82 12.23 0.18
C ARG A 270 -6.01 12.02 -0.74
N SER A 271 -6.76 13.09 -1.01
CA SER A 271 -7.91 13.09 -1.96
C SER A 271 -7.54 12.64 -3.38
N ILE A 272 -6.26 12.69 -3.76
CA ILE A 272 -5.80 12.21 -5.07
C ILE A 272 -6.06 10.71 -5.25
N TYR A 273 -5.98 9.88 -4.18
CA TYR A 273 -6.21 8.44 -4.28
C TYR A 273 -7.63 8.09 -4.76
N PRO A 274 -8.73 8.50 -4.08
CA PRO A 274 -10.06 8.21 -4.58
C PRO A 274 -10.35 8.92 -5.91
N ASN A 275 -9.80 10.12 -6.14
CA ASN A 275 -9.99 10.85 -7.39
C ASN A 275 -9.38 10.13 -8.59
N GLN A 276 -8.22 9.50 -8.45
CA GLN A 276 -7.63 8.71 -9.53
C GLN A 276 -8.33 7.35 -9.65
N PHE A 277 -8.61 6.69 -8.54
CA PHE A 277 -9.33 5.41 -8.55
C PHE A 277 -10.67 5.50 -9.29
N ASN A 278 -11.46 6.55 -9.04
CA ASN A 278 -12.73 6.79 -9.73
C ASN A 278 -12.58 7.04 -11.25
N LYS A 279 -11.36 7.32 -11.73
CA LYS A 279 -11.03 7.48 -13.14
C LYS A 279 -10.44 6.20 -13.75
N GLY A 280 -10.42 5.10 -13.02
CA GLY A 280 -9.73 3.88 -13.41
C GLY A 280 -8.21 4.05 -13.47
N GLN A 281 -7.64 4.88 -12.58
CA GLN A 281 -6.21 5.21 -12.58
C GLN A 281 -5.64 5.09 -11.16
N THR A 282 -4.33 4.91 -11.08
CA THR A 282 -3.58 5.04 -9.83
C THR A 282 -2.97 6.44 -9.71
N ILE A 283 -2.37 6.75 -8.56
CA ILE A 283 -1.64 8.01 -8.37
C ILE A 283 -0.47 8.14 -9.35
N TYR A 284 0.08 7.03 -9.84
CA TYR A 284 1.20 6.99 -10.79
C TYR A 284 0.83 7.44 -12.20
N ASN A 285 -0.45 7.44 -12.53
CA ASN A 285 -0.93 7.94 -13.83
C ASN A 285 -1.11 9.46 -13.86
N ALA A 286 -1.02 10.15 -12.73
CA ALA A 286 -1.21 11.59 -12.63
C ALA A 286 0.13 12.34 -12.52
N THR A 287 0.22 13.50 -13.21
CA THR A 287 1.44 14.32 -13.29
C THR A 287 1.38 15.61 -12.48
N THR A 288 0.29 15.82 -11.72
CA THR A 288 0.11 17.01 -10.88
C THR A 288 1.09 17.00 -9.70
N GLU A 289 1.41 18.17 -9.15
CA GLU A 289 2.27 18.28 -7.97
C GLU A 289 1.73 17.49 -6.78
N SER A 290 0.41 17.51 -6.56
CA SER A 290 -0.22 16.70 -5.51
C SER A 290 -0.06 15.19 -5.75
N ALA A 291 -0.04 14.74 -7.01
CA ALA A 291 0.23 13.34 -7.34
C ALA A 291 1.68 12.97 -7.07
N LYS A 292 2.64 13.83 -7.45
CA LYS A 292 4.07 13.59 -7.18
C LYS A 292 4.37 13.44 -5.69
N ILE A 293 3.75 14.30 -4.86
CA ILE A 293 3.85 14.19 -3.40
C ILE A 293 3.28 12.86 -2.92
N ALA A 294 2.09 12.48 -3.39
CA ALA A 294 1.46 11.22 -3.00
C ALA A 294 2.27 10.00 -3.48
N GLN A 295 2.87 10.05 -4.68
CA GLN A 295 3.78 9.03 -5.20
C GLN A 295 5.02 8.88 -4.32
N ALA A 296 5.66 9.98 -3.94
CA ALA A 296 6.83 9.95 -3.07
C ALA A 296 6.51 9.34 -1.70
N GLU A 297 5.38 9.74 -1.09
CA GLU A 297 4.91 9.18 0.18
C GLU A 297 4.57 7.69 0.06
N PHE A 298 3.89 7.28 -1.02
CA PHE A 298 3.52 5.88 -1.23
C PHE A 298 4.73 4.99 -1.54
N ASN A 299 5.75 5.51 -2.22
CA ASN A 299 7.00 4.78 -2.45
C ASN A 299 7.72 4.44 -1.14
N LEU A 300 7.59 5.25 -0.08
CA LEU A 300 8.10 4.89 1.25
C LEU A 300 7.31 3.71 1.84
N VAL A 301 6.00 3.67 1.64
CA VAL A 301 5.16 2.52 2.04
C VAL A 301 5.57 1.25 1.29
N VAL A 302 5.77 1.35 -0.03
CA VAL A 302 6.24 0.20 -0.85
C VAL A 302 7.59 -0.30 -0.37
N LYS A 303 8.53 0.62 -0.11
CA LYS A 303 9.85 0.28 0.45
C LYS A 303 9.71 -0.45 1.79
N ALA A 304 8.92 0.06 2.72
CA ALA A 304 8.69 -0.57 4.02
C ALA A 304 8.03 -1.97 3.90
N ILE A 305 7.16 -2.18 2.90
CA ILE A 305 6.57 -3.49 2.61
C ILE A 305 7.65 -4.46 2.11
N LEU A 306 8.51 -4.05 1.18
CA LEU A 306 9.58 -4.88 0.64
C LEU A 306 10.60 -5.25 1.73
N GLU A 307 11.01 -4.29 2.55
CA GLU A 307 11.88 -4.53 3.71
C GLU A 307 11.24 -5.50 4.70
N ALA A 308 9.95 -5.35 4.99
CA ALA A 308 9.23 -6.28 5.84
C ALA A 308 9.19 -7.70 5.27
N ILE A 309 9.16 -7.91 3.98
CA ILE A 309 9.22 -9.24 3.34
C ILE A 309 10.63 -9.84 3.51
N ASP A 310 11.67 -9.03 3.40
CA ASP A 310 13.08 -9.52 3.42
C ASP A 310 13.64 -9.73 4.83
N GLU A 311 13.05 -9.16 5.89
CA GLU A 311 13.50 -9.30 7.29
C GLU A 311 13.76 -10.77 7.73
N THR A 312 13.18 -11.79 7.07
CA THR A 312 13.36 -13.22 7.44
C THR A 312 14.73 -13.79 7.08
N SER A 313 15.41 -13.24 6.10
CA SER A 313 16.71 -13.77 5.67
C SER A 313 17.83 -13.47 6.67
N VAL A 314 17.72 -12.39 7.41
CA VAL A 314 18.78 -11.93 8.35
C VAL A 314 18.75 -12.75 9.65
N VAL A 315 17.58 -13.11 10.17
CA VAL A 315 17.45 -13.85 11.43
C VAL A 315 17.89 -15.33 11.28
N ALA A 316 17.63 -15.94 10.12
CA ALA A 316 18.04 -17.31 9.84
C ALA A 316 19.56 -17.43 9.72
N THR A 317 20.25 -16.43 9.20
CA THR A 317 21.71 -16.40 9.05
C THR A 317 22.42 -16.22 10.40
N ALA A 318 21.90 -15.34 11.25
CA ALA A 318 22.45 -15.07 12.58
C ALA A 318 22.31 -16.27 13.54
N GLN A 319 21.26 -17.09 13.40
CA GLN A 319 21.09 -18.32 14.22
C GLN A 319 21.99 -19.46 13.76
N ASN A 320 22.37 -19.54 12.48
CA ASN A 320 23.30 -20.57 11.99
C ASN A 320 24.76 -20.27 12.36
N GLU A 321 25.12 -19.00 12.51
CA GLU A 321 26.49 -18.62 12.95
C GLU A 321 26.72 -18.82 14.44
N SER A 322 25.66 -18.84 15.28
CA SER A 322 25.79 -19.08 16.73
C SER A 322 25.83 -20.56 17.14
N ILE A 323 25.63 -21.51 16.21
CA ILE A 323 25.65 -22.97 16.47
C ILE A 323 26.99 -23.60 16.04
N THR A 324 27.87 -22.84 15.37
CA THR A 324 29.18 -23.31 14.85
C THR A 324 30.40 -22.78 15.60
N ASN A 325 30.22 -22.19 16.79
CA ASN A 325 31.34 -21.78 17.67
C ASN A 325 31.29 -22.51 19.02
#